data_212431391fb1c5547d7ec0e11b3f5c19
#
_entry.id   212431391fb1c5547d7ec0e11b3f5c19
#
_cell.length_a   1.000
_cell.length_b   1.000
_cell.length_c   1.000
_cell.angle_alpha   90.00
_cell.angle_beta   90.00
_cell.angle_gamma   90.00
#
_symmetry.space_group_name_H-M   'P 1'
#
loop_
_entity.id
_entity.type
_entity.pdbx_description
1 polymer ?
#
loop_
_entity_poly.entity_id
_entity_poly.type
_entity_poly.pdbx_seq_one_letter_code
_entity_poly.pdbx_strand_id
1 'polypeptide(L)'
;MVLNYIWIFFFAVAFIVALFRLVIGGDTEVFSAMMTSTFDMSKTGFEISLGLTGVLTLWMGIMKIGERGGAVQVMSGMINPFFRRLFPGLPQDSPAHGSIMMNLAANML
;
A
#
# COMPACT_ATOMS: atom_id res chain seq x y z
N MET A 1 10.45 8.78 11.62
CA MET A 1 11.85 8.65 12.09
C MET A 1 12.26 7.22 12.42
N VAL A 2 11.41 6.41 13.05
CA VAL A 2 11.69 4.99 13.33
C VAL A 2 12.03 4.21 12.05
N LEU A 3 11.35 4.49 10.95
CA LEU A 3 11.57 3.84 9.66
C LEU A 3 13.00 4.04 9.13
N ASN A 4 13.58 5.22 9.32
CA ASN A 4 14.95 5.51 8.89
C ASN A 4 15.97 4.64 9.64
N TYR A 5 15.76 4.42 10.95
CA TYR A 5 16.65 3.55 11.74
C TYR A 5 16.54 2.10 11.30
N ILE A 6 15.35 1.63 10.94
CA ILE A 6 15.15 0.28 10.42
C ILE A 6 15.90 0.10 9.09
N TRP A 7 15.82 1.05 8.18
CA TRP A 7 16.55 1.01 6.91
C TRP A 7 18.07 1.02 7.11
N ILE A 8 18.58 1.93 7.96
CA ILE A 8 19.99 1.99 8.30
C ILE A 8 20.46 0.67 8.90
N PHE A 9 19.68 0.08 9.78
CA PHE A 9 19.96 -1.21 10.38
C PHE A 9 20.10 -2.32 9.33
N PHE A 10 19.17 -2.43 8.40
CA PHE A 10 19.25 -3.44 7.33
C PHE A 10 20.46 -3.25 6.45
N PHE A 11 20.78 -2.03 6.05
CA PHE A 11 21.98 -1.75 5.26
C PHE A 11 23.28 -2.06 6.02
N ALA A 12 23.34 -1.69 7.28
CA ALA A 12 24.50 -1.97 8.12
C ALA A 12 24.72 -3.47 8.31
N VAL A 13 23.66 -4.22 8.61
CA VAL A 13 23.72 -5.69 8.76
C VAL A 13 24.14 -6.34 7.45
N ALA A 14 23.58 -5.95 6.31
CA ALA A 14 23.94 -6.47 5.01
C ALA A 14 25.42 -6.25 4.70
N PHE A 15 25.94 -5.06 5.00
CA PHE A 15 27.36 -4.72 4.79
C PHE A 15 28.29 -5.54 5.70
N ILE A 16 27.94 -5.68 6.99
CA ILE A 16 28.72 -6.47 7.95
C ILE A 16 28.75 -7.95 7.50
N VAL A 17 27.62 -8.51 7.11
CA VAL A 17 27.55 -9.89 6.61
C VAL A 17 28.40 -10.06 5.35
N ALA A 18 28.38 -9.09 4.45
CA ALA A 18 29.20 -9.11 3.24
C ALA A 18 30.70 -9.09 3.56
N LEU A 19 31.11 -8.27 4.53
CA LEU A 19 32.49 -8.25 5.01
C LEU A 19 32.93 -9.60 5.63
N PHE A 20 32.05 -10.19 6.44
CA PHE A 20 32.33 -11.52 7.00
C PHE A 20 32.48 -12.58 5.91
N ARG A 21 31.62 -12.58 4.91
CA ARG A 21 31.73 -13.51 3.77
C ARG A 21 33.03 -13.32 2.97
N LEU A 22 33.42 -12.07 2.76
CA LEU A 22 34.66 -11.77 2.06
C LEU A 22 35.89 -12.25 2.85
N VAL A 23 35.97 -11.91 4.15
CA VAL A 23 37.17 -12.14 4.98
C VAL A 23 37.27 -13.60 5.42
N ILE A 24 36.20 -14.22 5.84
CA ILE A 24 36.20 -15.57 6.41
C ILE A 24 35.88 -16.61 5.33
N GLY A 25 34.95 -16.31 4.44
CA GLY A 25 34.52 -17.22 3.37
C GLY A 25 35.33 -17.13 2.08
N GLY A 26 36.17 -16.10 1.93
CA GLY A 26 36.91 -15.86 0.68
C GLY A 26 36.02 -15.53 -0.53
N ASP A 27 34.78 -15.13 -0.28
CA ASP A 27 33.78 -14.82 -1.32
C ASP A 27 34.05 -13.43 -1.92
N THR A 28 34.82 -13.38 -2.99
CA THR A 28 35.17 -12.14 -3.70
C THR A 28 34.02 -11.56 -4.51
N GLU A 29 32.98 -12.37 -4.79
CA GLU A 29 31.84 -11.95 -5.61
C GLU A 29 30.71 -11.31 -4.78
N VAL A 30 30.79 -11.34 -3.45
CA VAL A 30 29.73 -10.87 -2.56
C VAL A 30 29.35 -9.41 -2.80
N PHE A 31 30.30 -8.52 -3.03
CA PHE A 31 30.02 -7.10 -3.31
C PHE A 31 29.46 -6.88 -4.71
N SER A 32 29.93 -7.63 -5.70
CA SER A 32 29.34 -7.62 -7.04
C SER A 32 27.89 -8.09 -7.02
N ALA A 33 27.60 -9.16 -6.29
CA ALA A 33 26.25 -9.66 -6.09
C ALA A 33 25.34 -8.66 -5.36
N MET A 34 25.86 -7.95 -4.34
CA MET A 34 25.12 -6.88 -3.66
C MET A 34 24.76 -5.73 -4.60
N MET A 35 25.73 -5.29 -5.41
CA MET A 35 25.50 -4.23 -6.40
C MET A 35 24.43 -4.64 -7.41
N THR A 36 24.54 -5.82 -7.98
CA THR A 36 23.56 -6.37 -8.92
C THR A 36 22.17 -6.46 -8.28
N SER A 37 22.07 -7.04 -7.08
CA SER A 37 20.82 -7.11 -6.35
C SER A 37 20.20 -5.74 -6.07
N THR A 38 21.02 -4.74 -5.78
CA THR A 38 20.55 -3.37 -5.53
C THR A 38 19.90 -2.78 -6.79
N PHE A 39 20.53 -2.96 -7.94
CA PHE A 39 19.96 -2.49 -9.22
C PHE A 39 18.72 -3.27 -9.61
N ASP A 40 18.73 -4.58 -9.46
CA ASP A 40 17.55 -5.43 -9.78
C ASP A 40 16.36 -5.09 -8.87
N MET A 41 16.60 -4.88 -7.59
CA MET A 41 15.53 -4.49 -6.66
C MET A 41 15.04 -3.06 -6.93
N SER A 42 15.89 -2.16 -7.35
CA SER A 42 15.50 -0.80 -7.75
C SER A 42 14.59 -0.83 -8.99
N LYS A 43 14.93 -1.65 -9.99
CA LYS A 43 14.11 -1.87 -11.17
C LYS A 43 12.76 -2.49 -10.79
N THR A 44 12.77 -3.55 -9.99
CA THR A 44 11.56 -4.20 -9.49
C THR A 44 10.66 -3.22 -8.73
N GLY A 45 11.24 -2.40 -7.86
CA GLY A 45 10.51 -1.36 -7.13
C GLY A 45 9.83 -0.34 -8.07
N PHE A 46 10.52 0.06 -9.12
CA PHE A 46 9.96 0.95 -10.14
C PHE A 46 8.81 0.30 -10.90
N GLU A 47 8.97 -0.94 -11.35
CA GLU A 47 7.93 -1.70 -12.06
C GLU A 47 6.68 -1.90 -11.20
N ILE A 48 6.85 -2.25 -9.91
CA ILE A 48 5.75 -2.37 -8.94
C ILE A 48 5.05 -1.01 -8.77
N SER A 49 5.79 0.08 -8.66
CA SER A 49 5.24 1.42 -8.50
C SER A 49 4.39 1.84 -9.69
N LEU A 50 4.85 1.55 -10.91
CA LEU A 50 4.08 1.78 -12.13
C LEU A 50 2.80 0.93 -12.16
N GLY A 51 2.92 -0.36 -11.84
CA GLY A 51 1.78 -1.27 -11.79
C GLY A 51 0.73 -0.82 -10.78
N LEU A 52 1.14 -0.49 -9.57
CA LEU A 52 0.26 0.02 -8.53
C LEU A 52 -0.40 1.34 -8.94
N THR A 53 0.35 2.27 -9.53
CA THR A 53 -0.19 3.54 -10.00
C THR A 53 -1.28 3.31 -11.04
N GLY A 54 -1.04 2.42 -12.00
CA GLY A 54 -2.02 2.07 -13.03
C GLY A 54 -3.29 1.45 -12.45
N VAL A 55 -3.14 0.44 -11.60
CA VAL A 55 -4.28 -0.25 -10.96
C VAL A 55 -5.06 0.71 -10.05
N LEU A 56 -4.39 1.48 -9.21
CA LEU A 56 -5.05 2.44 -8.32
C LEU A 56 -5.78 3.54 -9.11
N THR A 57 -5.18 4.07 -10.16
CA THR A 57 -5.80 5.08 -11.00
C THR A 57 -7.06 4.56 -11.69
N LEU A 58 -6.98 3.35 -12.27
CA LEU A 58 -8.12 2.68 -12.87
C LEU A 58 -9.23 2.46 -11.86
N TRP A 59 -8.88 1.93 -10.68
CA TRP A 59 -9.83 1.64 -9.61
C TRP A 59 -10.51 2.90 -9.09
N MET A 60 -9.74 3.95 -8.83
CA MET A 60 -10.28 5.25 -8.42
C MET A 60 -11.19 5.86 -9.50
N GLY A 61 -10.84 5.69 -10.78
CA GLY A 61 -11.68 6.11 -11.89
C GLY A 61 -13.03 5.39 -11.91
N ILE A 62 -13.02 4.06 -11.78
CA ILE A 62 -14.23 3.23 -11.73
C ILE A 62 -15.09 3.62 -10.51
N MET A 63 -14.46 3.78 -9.34
CA MET A 63 -15.16 4.21 -8.13
C MET A 63 -15.80 5.59 -8.30
N LYS A 64 -15.11 6.51 -8.96
CA LYS A 64 -15.64 7.86 -9.24
C LYS A 64 -16.84 7.85 -10.19
N ILE A 65 -16.80 6.98 -11.20
CA ILE A 65 -17.94 6.76 -12.10
C ILE A 65 -19.13 6.18 -11.32
N GLY A 66 -18.89 5.18 -10.47
CA GLY A 66 -19.91 4.58 -9.61
C GLY A 66 -20.54 5.60 -8.64
N GLU A 67 -19.72 6.44 -8.04
CA GLU A 67 -20.17 7.53 -7.16
C GLU A 67 -21.09 8.50 -7.91
N ARG A 68 -20.67 8.99 -9.08
CA ARG A 68 -21.47 9.90 -9.92
C ARG A 68 -22.69 9.24 -10.53
N GLY A 69 -22.63 7.96 -10.82
CA GLY A 69 -23.74 7.16 -11.34
C GLY A 69 -24.82 6.81 -10.32
N GLY A 70 -24.65 7.19 -9.05
CA GLY A 70 -25.61 6.93 -7.99
C GLY A 70 -25.48 5.55 -7.34
N ALA A 71 -24.50 4.73 -7.71
CA ALA A 71 -24.30 3.42 -7.11
C ALA A 71 -24.03 3.50 -5.59
N VAL A 72 -23.29 4.52 -5.17
CA VAL A 72 -23.02 4.78 -3.74
C VAL A 72 -24.31 5.11 -2.97
N GLN A 73 -25.21 5.88 -3.58
CA GLN A 73 -26.50 6.23 -2.97
C GLN A 73 -27.40 5.00 -2.78
N VAL A 74 -27.45 4.13 -3.78
CA VAL A 74 -28.21 2.87 -3.69
C VAL A 74 -27.64 1.97 -2.61
N MET A 75 -26.33 1.76 -2.59
CA MET A 75 -25.65 0.95 -1.57
C MET A 75 -25.78 1.56 -0.18
N SER A 76 -25.65 2.89 -0.07
CA SER A 76 -25.86 3.62 1.18
C SER A 76 -27.26 3.43 1.72
N GLY A 77 -28.27 3.45 0.85
CA GLY A 77 -29.67 3.19 1.23
C GLY A 77 -29.86 1.79 1.80
N MET A 78 -29.20 0.80 1.25
CA MET A 78 -29.27 -0.59 1.72
C MET A 78 -28.53 -0.80 3.05
N ILE A 79 -27.39 -0.15 3.24
CA ILE A 79 -26.49 -0.34 4.40
C ILE A 79 -26.85 0.61 5.55
N ASN A 80 -27.49 1.74 5.26
CA ASN A 80 -27.79 2.79 6.23
C ASN A 80 -28.56 2.29 7.47
N PRO A 81 -29.61 1.44 7.38
CA PRO A 81 -30.30 0.92 8.56
C PRO A 81 -29.37 0.08 9.46
N PHE A 82 -28.44 -0.64 8.86
CA PHE A 82 -27.46 -1.43 9.58
C PHE A 82 -26.38 -0.53 10.22
N PHE A 83 -25.92 0.48 9.49
CA PHE A 83 -24.93 1.44 9.95
C PHE A 83 -25.42 2.28 11.12
N ARG A 84 -26.69 2.71 11.10
CA ARG A 84 -27.34 3.42 12.21
C ARG A 84 -27.35 2.60 13.51
N ARG A 85 -27.44 1.29 13.38
CA ARG A 85 -27.44 0.41 14.54
C ARG A 85 -26.05 0.22 15.13
N LEU A 86 -25.01 0.28 14.29
CA LEU A 86 -23.61 0.14 14.68
C LEU A 86 -23.05 1.45 15.24
N PHE A 87 -23.43 2.59 14.65
CA PHE A 87 -22.88 3.91 14.98
C PHE A 87 -24.00 4.92 15.27
N PRO A 88 -24.74 4.79 16.39
CA PRO A 88 -25.90 5.64 16.68
C PRO A 88 -25.54 7.11 16.90
N GLY A 89 -24.26 7.44 17.14
CA GLY A 89 -23.80 8.80 17.42
C GLY A 89 -23.24 9.56 16.21
N LEU A 90 -23.26 8.98 15.00
CA LEU A 90 -22.66 9.62 13.82
C LEU A 90 -23.77 10.37 13.02
N PRO A 91 -23.66 11.71 12.84
CA PRO A 91 -24.59 12.46 11.99
C PRO A 91 -24.48 12.01 10.53
N GLN A 92 -25.64 11.91 9.85
CA GLN A 92 -25.70 11.47 8.45
C GLN A 92 -25.01 12.43 7.47
N ASP A 93 -24.96 13.71 7.83
CA ASP A 93 -24.32 14.76 7.02
C ASP A 93 -22.80 14.88 7.28
N SER A 94 -22.26 14.01 8.11
CA SER A 94 -20.83 13.99 8.41
C SER A 94 -20.02 13.50 7.20
N PRO A 95 -18.90 14.17 6.82
CA PRO A 95 -17.96 13.67 5.83
C PRO A 95 -17.42 12.27 6.15
N ALA A 96 -17.35 11.92 7.44
CA ALA A 96 -16.95 10.60 7.90
C ALA A 96 -17.93 9.52 7.47
N HIS A 97 -19.24 9.81 7.47
CA HIS A 97 -20.28 8.87 7.01
C HIS A 97 -20.06 8.50 5.54
N GLY A 98 -19.87 9.49 4.67
CA GLY A 98 -19.60 9.29 3.24
C GLY A 98 -18.35 8.46 2.99
N SER A 99 -17.26 8.75 3.71
CA SER A 99 -15.99 8.04 3.58
C SER A 99 -16.08 6.58 4.03
N ILE A 100 -16.78 6.30 5.12
CA ILE A 100 -16.99 4.93 5.61
C ILE A 100 -17.88 4.15 4.65
N MET A 101 -18.95 4.76 4.13
CA MET A 101 -19.82 4.14 3.14
C MET A 101 -19.10 3.83 1.84
N MET A 102 -18.24 4.74 1.37
CA MET A 102 -17.45 4.52 0.18
C MET A 102 -16.44 3.39 0.37
N ASN A 103 -15.83 3.31 1.55
CA ASN A 103 -14.90 2.24 1.89
C ASN A 103 -15.58 0.87 1.96
N LEU A 104 -16.77 0.80 2.59
CA LEU A 104 -17.60 -0.40 2.62
C LEU A 104 -18.03 -0.82 1.20
N ALA A 105 -18.50 0.12 0.40
CA ALA A 105 -18.90 -0.14 -0.98
C ALA A 105 -17.73 -0.68 -1.83
N ALA A 106 -16.54 -0.12 -1.68
CA ALA A 106 -15.34 -0.57 -2.37
C ALA A 106 -14.95 -2.01 -1.99
N ASN A 107 -15.15 -2.39 -0.73
CA ASN A 107 -14.85 -3.73 -0.24
C ASN A 107 -15.94 -4.77 -0.57
N MET A 108 -17.15 -4.32 -0.90
CA MET A 108 -18.26 -5.20 -1.31
C MET A 108 -18.28 -5.47 -2.83
N LEU A 109 -17.61 -4.64 -3.59
CA LEU A 109 -17.46 -4.78 -5.04
C LEU A 109 -16.20 -5.59 -5.38
#